data_868c38ecad7d8777b9f312e718549467
#
_entry.id   868c38ecad7d8777b9f312e718549467
#
_cell.length_a   1.000
_cell.length_b   1.000
_cell.length_c   1.000
_cell.angle_alpha   90.00
_cell.angle_beta   90.00
_cell.angle_gamma   90.00
#
_symmetry.space_group_name_H-M   'P 1'
#
loop_
_entity.id
_entity.type
_entity.pdbx_description
1 polymer ?
#
loop_
_entity_poly.entity_id
_entity_poly.type
_entity_poly.pdbx_seq_one_letter_code
_entity_poly.pdbx_strand_id
1 'polypeptide(L)'
;MKASGMAMEEKGDILDSFQEPEGHIRLARYLRIRGGVDDALEQIDLFLENHGLDFPLVLKPDLGQRGQGVGIAKDREAARFWIDHCDEGFLVQEYIAGLEFGVHWAKFPDEEKGRITSLCGKYPQSVTGDGERTLEELILSDDRAVLMAKYYFVKFKKNLDRVIGKGERFTLVAIGTHSRGAIFTDERHLVTDEMCDAFDELGERFPGFNFGRYDVRVPSVEDLQAGRNIRVLELNGVMGEPAHIYQPGYPWRKGMSDL
;
A
#
# COMPACT_ATOMS: atom_id res chain seq x y z
N MET A 1 -19.27 -1.17 10.30
CA MET A 1 -18.15 -2.12 10.07
C MET A 1 -18.29 -3.27 11.07
N LYS A 2 -18.45 -4.52 10.61
CA LYS A 2 -18.78 -5.63 11.51
C LYS A 2 -17.67 -6.02 12.48
N ALA A 3 -16.42 -5.73 12.20
CA ALA A 3 -15.29 -6.16 13.04
C ALA A 3 -14.22 -5.09 13.29
N SER A 4 -14.41 -3.87 12.83
CA SER A 4 -13.50 -2.74 13.12
C SER A 4 -12.03 -2.99 12.73
N GLY A 5 -11.75 -3.94 11.82
CA GLY A 5 -10.39 -4.29 11.40
C GLY A 5 -9.63 -5.16 12.42
N MET A 6 -10.31 -5.88 13.27
CA MET A 6 -9.71 -6.97 14.07
C MET A 6 -9.41 -8.17 13.16
N ALA A 7 -8.48 -9.01 13.51
CA ALA A 7 -7.94 -10.09 12.69
C ALA A 7 -8.98 -10.91 11.87
N MET A 8 -8.61 -11.33 10.66
CA MET A 8 -9.37 -12.18 9.73
C MET A 8 -10.51 -11.50 8.96
N GLU A 9 -10.50 -10.20 8.79
CA GLU A 9 -11.39 -9.53 7.84
C GLU A 9 -10.89 -9.71 6.40
N GLU A 10 -11.81 -10.02 5.51
CA GLU A 10 -11.55 -10.01 4.08
C GLU A 10 -11.47 -8.56 3.58
N LYS A 11 -10.44 -8.23 2.82
CA LYS A 11 -10.25 -6.89 2.26
C LYS A 11 -11.42 -6.45 1.39
N GLY A 12 -12.01 -7.41 0.66
CA GLY A 12 -13.21 -7.18 -0.13
C GLY A 12 -14.38 -6.72 0.70
N ASP A 13 -14.65 -7.35 1.85
CA ASP A 13 -15.75 -6.96 2.74
C ASP A 13 -15.59 -5.52 3.26
N ILE A 14 -14.34 -5.12 3.52
CA ILE A 14 -14.04 -3.75 3.93
C ILE A 14 -14.33 -2.79 2.77
N LEU A 15 -13.81 -3.08 1.58
CA LEU A 15 -14.00 -2.21 0.41
C LEU A 15 -15.46 -2.16 -0.04
N ASP A 16 -16.19 -3.29 0.01
CA ASP A 16 -17.60 -3.38 -0.34
C ASP A 16 -18.52 -2.60 0.62
N SER A 17 -18.07 -2.37 1.86
CA SER A 17 -18.82 -1.57 2.84
C SER A 17 -18.68 -0.06 2.64
N PHE A 18 -17.83 0.36 1.72
CA PHE A 18 -17.63 1.76 1.38
C PHE A 18 -18.81 2.28 0.57
N GLN A 19 -19.49 3.30 1.09
CA GLN A 19 -20.52 3.98 0.33
C GLN A 19 -19.86 4.85 -0.75
N GLU A 20 -19.98 4.44 -2.01
CA GLU A 20 -19.39 5.19 -3.12
C GLU A 20 -19.93 6.62 -3.15
N PRO A 21 -19.08 7.56 -3.29
CA PRO A 21 -19.44 8.95 -3.33
C PRO A 21 -18.86 9.69 -4.54
N GLU A 22 -19.55 10.70 -4.91
CA GLU A 22 -18.98 11.81 -5.66
C GLU A 22 -18.00 12.56 -4.75
N GLY A 23 -16.68 12.52 -5.01
CA GLY A 23 -15.70 13.22 -4.20
C GLY A 23 -14.29 13.18 -4.78
N HIS A 24 -13.42 13.96 -4.18
CA HIS A 24 -12.03 14.10 -4.59
C HIS A 24 -11.17 12.89 -4.20
N ILE A 25 -11.60 12.14 -3.18
CA ILE A 25 -10.99 10.87 -2.76
C ILE A 25 -11.89 9.73 -3.24
N ARG A 26 -11.31 8.75 -3.92
CA ARG A 26 -12.01 7.58 -4.46
C ARG A 26 -11.30 6.30 -4.08
N LEU A 27 -12.02 5.19 -4.05
CA LEU A 27 -11.38 3.88 -4.02
C LEU A 27 -10.63 3.63 -5.32
N ALA A 28 -9.49 2.95 -5.24
CA ALA A 28 -8.94 2.28 -6.39
C ALA A 28 -9.92 1.20 -6.86
N ARG A 29 -10.23 1.16 -8.15
CA ARG A 29 -11.17 0.18 -8.71
C ARG A 29 -10.68 -1.22 -8.43
N TYR A 30 -11.58 -2.10 -8.08
CA TYR A 30 -11.24 -3.48 -7.76
C TYR A 30 -12.31 -4.46 -8.23
N LEU A 31 -11.88 -5.68 -8.44
CA LEU A 31 -12.72 -6.84 -8.68
C LEU A 31 -12.39 -7.89 -7.63
N ARG A 32 -13.40 -8.45 -6.99
CA ARG A 32 -13.26 -9.55 -6.04
C ARG A 32 -13.52 -10.87 -6.74
N ILE A 33 -12.55 -11.75 -6.75
CA ILE A 33 -12.65 -13.08 -7.32
C ILE A 33 -12.62 -14.11 -6.19
N ARG A 34 -13.63 -14.96 -6.15
CA ARG A 34 -13.66 -16.09 -5.21
C ARG A 34 -12.67 -17.16 -5.66
N GLY A 35 -12.01 -17.83 -4.71
CA GLY A 35 -11.07 -18.90 -5.02
C GLY A 35 -11.73 -20.06 -5.77
N GLY A 36 -10.93 -20.78 -6.57
CA GLY A 36 -11.36 -22.00 -7.27
C GLY A 36 -12.27 -21.77 -8.46
N VAL A 37 -12.26 -20.59 -9.10
CA VAL A 37 -13.02 -20.33 -10.33
C VAL A 37 -12.11 -20.42 -11.56
N ASP A 38 -12.51 -21.25 -12.52
CA ASP A 38 -11.74 -21.48 -13.75
C ASP A 38 -11.75 -20.28 -14.70
N ASP A 39 -12.71 -19.37 -14.56
CA ASP A 39 -12.93 -18.18 -15.40
C ASP A 39 -12.34 -16.87 -14.85
N ALA A 40 -11.41 -16.97 -13.90
CA ALA A 40 -10.83 -15.80 -13.25
C ALA A 40 -10.19 -14.80 -14.24
N LEU A 41 -9.53 -15.30 -15.28
CA LEU A 41 -8.91 -14.43 -16.31
C LEU A 41 -9.94 -13.75 -17.21
N GLU A 42 -11.03 -14.42 -17.52
CA GLU A 42 -12.15 -13.86 -18.28
C GLU A 42 -12.82 -12.73 -17.47
N GLN A 43 -12.98 -12.92 -16.17
CA GLN A 43 -13.48 -11.88 -15.26
C GLN A 43 -12.55 -10.66 -15.21
N ILE A 44 -11.22 -10.88 -15.21
CA ILE A 44 -10.23 -9.80 -15.27
C ILE A 44 -10.32 -9.04 -16.59
N ASP A 45 -10.39 -9.76 -17.73
CA ASP A 45 -10.51 -9.14 -19.05
C ASP A 45 -11.77 -8.26 -19.13
N LEU A 46 -12.90 -8.75 -18.62
CA LEU A 46 -14.15 -8.03 -18.55
C LEU A 46 -14.09 -6.80 -17.60
N PHE A 47 -13.38 -6.94 -16.47
CA PHE A 47 -13.15 -5.84 -15.55
C PHE A 47 -12.35 -4.71 -16.21
N LEU A 48 -11.28 -5.05 -16.95
CA LEU A 48 -10.48 -4.10 -17.71
C LEU A 48 -11.33 -3.37 -18.75
N GLU A 49 -12.10 -4.11 -19.54
CA GLU A 49 -12.98 -3.56 -20.59
C GLU A 49 -14.04 -2.60 -20.00
N ASN A 50 -14.78 -3.05 -18.97
CA ASN A 50 -15.87 -2.28 -18.36
C ASN A 50 -15.40 -0.97 -17.72
N HIS A 51 -14.14 -0.91 -17.28
CA HIS A 51 -13.61 0.28 -16.62
C HIS A 51 -12.62 1.08 -17.49
N GLY A 52 -12.35 0.64 -18.72
CA GLY A 52 -11.36 1.28 -19.59
C GLY A 52 -9.97 1.27 -18.97
N LEU A 53 -9.63 0.16 -18.31
CA LEU A 53 -8.33 -0.06 -17.66
C LEU A 53 -7.44 -0.92 -18.54
N ASP A 54 -6.14 -0.90 -18.22
CA ASP A 54 -5.12 -1.74 -18.83
C ASP A 54 -4.14 -2.24 -17.75
N PHE A 55 -3.29 -3.17 -18.10
CA PHE A 55 -2.18 -3.57 -17.25
C PHE A 55 -1.19 -2.41 -17.02
N PRO A 56 -0.49 -2.39 -15.88
CA PRO A 56 -0.44 -3.42 -14.85
C PRO A 56 -1.64 -3.40 -13.88
N LEU A 57 -1.88 -4.56 -13.25
CA LEU A 57 -2.86 -4.74 -12.18
C LEU A 57 -2.17 -5.20 -10.89
N VAL A 58 -2.78 -4.88 -9.75
CA VAL A 58 -2.36 -5.42 -8.44
C VAL A 58 -3.26 -6.60 -8.08
N LEU A 59 -2.64 -7.75 -7.82
CA LEU A 59 -3.30 -8.96 -7.35
C LEU A 59 -2.94 -9.18 -5.88
N LYS A 60 -3.91 -9.39 -5.03
CA LYS A 60 -3.69 -9.57 -3.59
C LYS A 60 -4.69 -10.56 -2.99
N PRO A 61 -4.26 -11.50 -2.12
CA PRO A 61 -5.17 -12.37 -1.41
C PRO A 61 -6.20 -11.55 -0.64
N ASP A 62 -7.46 -11.99 -0.63
CA ASP A 62 -8.53 -11.32 0.11
C ASP A 62 -8.26 -11.40 1.63
N LEU A 63 -7.82 -12.56 2.10
CA LEU A 63 -7.26 -12.76 3.42
C LEU A 63 -5.73 -12.59 3.37
N GLY A 64 -5.16 -11.88 4.34
CA GLY A 64 -3.71 -11.74 4.43
C GLY A 64 -3.29 -10.36 4.96
N GLN A 65 -2.08 -10.30 5.50
CA GLN A 65 -1.52 -9.12 6.14
C GLN A 65 -0.12 -8.82 5.61
N ARG A 66 0.37 -7.61 5.84
CA ARG A 66 1.75 -7.19 5.61
C ARG A 66 2.24 -7.41 4.17
N GLY A 67 1.32 -7.28 3.18
CA GLY A 67 1.64 -7.45 1.77
C GLY A 67 1.95 -8.90 1.34
N GLN A 68 1.67 -9.91 2.18
CA GLN A 68 1.88 -11.31 1.82
C GLN A 68 1.01 -11.67 0.62
N GLY A 69 1.60 -12.33 -0.38
CA GLY A 69 0.90 -12.72 -1.60
C GLY A 69 0.63 -11.57 -2.60
N VAL A 70 0.87 -10.32 -2.25
CA VAL A 70 0.65 -9.20 -3.19
C VAL A 70 1.63 -9.26 -4.34
N GLY A 71 1.09 -9.20 -5.57
CA GLY A 71 1.83 -9.16 -6.83
C GLY A 71 1.36 -8.04 -7.75
N ILE A 72 2.25 -7.61 -8.64
CA ILE A 72 1.93 -6.69 -9.74
C ILE A 72 2.02 -7.49 -11.03
N ALA A 73 0.89 -7.73 -11.66
CA ALA A 73 0.82 -8.36 -12.97
C ALA A 73 1.01 -7.29 -14.05
N LYS A 74 2.05 -7.43 -14.85
CA LYS A 74 2.37 -6.48 -15.92
C LYS A 74 1.57 -6.74 -17.20
N ASP A 75 1.07 -7.95 -17.34
CA ASP A 75 0.32 -8.45 -18.47
C ASP A 75 -0.55 -9.65 -18.03
N ARG A 76 -1.35 -10.16 -18.97
CA ARG A 76 -2.27 -11.28 -18.76
C ARG A 76 -1.55 -12.58 -18.39
N GLU A 77 -0.35 -12.81 -18.90
CA GLU A 77 0.46 -13.99 -18.58
C GLU A 77 0.94 -13.96 -17.13
N ALA A 78 1.43 -12.80 -16.67
CA ALA A 78 1.81 -12.57 -15.29
C ALA A 78 0.61 -12.71 -14.33
N ALA A 79 -0.59 -12.27 -14.74
CA ALA A 79 -1.82 -12.47 -13.97
C ALA A 79 -2.17 -13.96 -13.87
N ARG A 80 -2.13 -14.70 -14.97
CA ARG A 80 -2.33 -16.17 -14.97
C ARG A 80 -1.36 -16.87 -14.04
N PHE A 81 -0.07 -16.55 -14.16
CA PHE A 81 0.96 -17.15 -13.30
C PHE A 81 0.67 -16.92 -11.82
N TRP A 82 0.23 -15.71 -11.46
CA TRP A 82 -0.11 -15.40 -10.07
C TRP A 82 -1.34 -16.17 -9.59
N ILE A 83 -2.39 -16.26 -10.43
CA ILE A 83 -3.64 -16.98 -10.13
C ILE A 83 -3.38 -18.47 -9.92
N ASP A 84 -2.56 -19.09 -10.77
CA ASP A 84 -2.20 -20.51 -10.70
C ASP A 84 -1.47 -20.88 -9.38
N HIS A 85 -1.02 -19.88 -8.61
CA HIS A 85 -0.34 -20.04 -7.31
C HIS A 85 -1.15 -19.47 -6.14
N CYS A 86 -2.43 -19.16 -6.35
CA CYS A 86 -3.33 -18.61 -5.34
C CYS A 86 -4.56 -19.49 -5.20
N ASP A 87 -4.62 -20.28 -4.11
CA ASP A 87 -5.73 -21.21 -3.85
C ASP A 87 -6.93 -20.55 -3.16
N GLU A 88 -6.78 -19.27 -2.76
CA GLU A 88 -7.77 -18.53 -1.98
C GLU A 88 -8.50 -17.48 -2.84
N GLY A 89 -9.56 -16.88 -2.28
CA GLY A 89 -10.18 -15.71 -2.86
C GLY A 89 -9.21 -14.52 -2.89
N PHE A 90 -9.30 -13.68 -3.90
CA PHE A 90 -8.38 -12.57 -4.09
C PHE A 90 -9.04 -11.34 -4.71
N LEU A 91 -8.36 -10.22 -4.55
CA LEU A 91 -8.72 -8.96 -5.19
C LEU A 91 -7.79 -8.68 -6.36
N VAL A 92 -8.38 -8.24 -7.45
CA VAL A 92 -7.71 -7.60 -8.59
C VAL A 92 -7.98 -6.11 -8.46
N GLN A 93 -6.95 -5.30 -8.39
CA GLN A 93 -7.08 -3.86 -8.21
C GLN A 93 -6.31 -3.11 -9.28
N GLU A 94 -6.87 -1.99 -9.77
CA GLU A 94 -6.15 -1.10 -10.67
C GLU A 94 -4.82 -0.67 -10.06
N TYR A 95 -3.79 -0.61 -10.88
CA TYR A 95 -2.49 -0.09 -10.44
C TYR A 95 -2.51 1.44 -10.47
N ILE A 96 -2.39 2.05 -9.30
CA ILE A 96 -2.28 3.50 -9.18
C ILE A 96 -0.82 3.89 -9.12
N ALA A 97 -0.36 4.67 -10.09
CA ALA A 97 0.97 5.28 -10.06
C ALA A 97 1.00 6.46 -9.07
N GLY A 98 2.19 6.83 -8.60
CA GLY A 98 2.39 7.99 -7.74
C GLY A 98 2.97 7.67 -6.37
N LEU A 99 2.88 8.65 -5.48
CA LEU A 99 3.38 8.57 -4.11
C LEU A 99 2.42 7.78 -3.24
N GLU A 100 2.95 6.98 -2.33
CA GLU A 100 2.14 6.16 -1.42
C GLU A 100 2.26 6.69 0.01
N PHE A 101 1.12 6.86 0.66
CA PHE A 101 1.02 7.30 2.05
C PHE A 101 0.10 6.41 2.88
N GLY A 102 0.39 6.34 4.19
CA GLY A 102 -0.52 5.84 5.20
C GLY A 102 -1.08 7.02 5.98
N VAL A 103 -2.38 7.25 5.90
CA VAL A 103 -3.07 8.35 6.59
C VAL A 103 -3.85 7.76 7.74
N HIS A 104 -3.39 7.98 8.97
CA HIS A 104 -4.11 7.55 10.15
C HIS A 104 -5.08 8.65 10.58
N TRP A 105 -6.35 8.30 10.64
CA TRP A 105 -7.44 9.21 10.95
C TRP A 105 -8.23 8.70 12.15
N ALA A 106 -8.68 9.61 13.00
CA ALA A 106 -9.50 9.30 14.16
C ALA A 106 -10.58 10.38 14.38
N LYS A 107 -11.78 9.93 14.76
CA LYS A 107 -12.89 10.77 15.20
C LYS A 107 -13.36 10.32 16.58
N PHE A 108 -13.29 11.19 17.55
CA PHE A 108 -13.76 10.89 18.89
C PHE A 108 -15.28 11.06 18.99
N PRO A 109 -15.96 10.33 19.90
CA PRO A 109 -17.42 10.33 19.97
C PRO A 109 -18.05 11.71 20.20
N ASP A 110 -17.33 12.62 20.88
CA ASP A 110 -17.83 13.95 21.23
C ASP A 110 -17.35 15.04 20.24
N GLU A 111 -16.67 14.64 19.15
CA GLU A 111 -16.16 15.58 18.14
C GLU A 111 -17.05 15.53 16.88
N GLU A 112 -17.31 16.70 16.31
CA GLU A 112 -18.08 16.81 15.05
C GLU A 112 -17.23 16.35 13.87
N LYS A 113 -15.91 16.62 13.90
CA LYS A 113 -14.94 16.28 12.86
C LYS A 113 -13.87 15.34 13.39
N GLY A 114 -13.39 14.47 12.51
CA GLY A 114 -12.18 13.68 12.76
C GLY A 114 -10.92 14.47 12.46
N ARG A 115 -9.78 13.87 12.73
CA ARG A 115 -8.47 14.46 12.50
C ARG A 115 -7.45 13.45 11.99
N ILE A 116 -6.50 13.92 11.21
CA ILE A 116 -5.34 13.13 10.82
C ILE A 116 -4.35 13.14 11.99
N THR A 117 -4.12 11.97 12.59
CA THR A 117 -3.22 11.81 13.74
C THR A 117 -1.82 11.37 13.31
N SER A 118 -1.69 10.78 12.11
CA SER A 118 -0.42 10.39 11.52
C SER A 118 -0.49 10.46 10.00
N LEU A 119 0.60 10.91 9.40
CA LEU A 119 0.86 10.82 7.96
C LEU A 119 2.22 10.15 7.76
N CYS A 120 2.20 8.97 7.14
CA CYS A 120 3.39 8.17 6.88
C CYS A 120 3.65 8.10 5.37
N GLY A 121 4.80 8.62 4.92
CA GLY A 121 5.29 8.36 3.56
C GLY A 121 5.82 6.94 3.45
N LYS A 122 5.51 6.26 2.33
CA LYS A 122 5.97 4.89 2.06
C LYS A 122 6.82 4.88 0.79
N TYR A 123 8.12 4.71 0.96
CA TYR A 123 9.08 4.81 -0.15
C TYR A 123 9.69 3.46 -0.49
N PRO A 124 9.95 3.21 -1.80
CA PRO A 124 10.67 2.02 -2.25
C PRO A 124 12.07 1.94 -1.64
N GLN A 125 12.46 0.76 -1.13
CA GLN A 125 13.86 0.49 -0.81
C GLN A 125 14.62 0.23 -2.09
N SER A 126 15.76 0.90 -2.28
CA SER A 126 16.65 0.73 -3.42
C SER A 126 18.08 0.94 -3.03
N VAL A 127 19.00 0.34 -3.79
CA VAL A 127 20.45 0.61 -3.72
C VAL A 127 20.90 1.36 -4.97
N THR A 128 21.94 2.18 -4.84
CA THR A 128 22.52 2.93 -5.96
C THR A 128 23.87 2.35 -6.32
N GLY A 129 24.04 1.99 -7.58
CA GLY A 129 25.30 1.45 -8.10
C GLY A 129 26.42 2.48 -8.12
N ASP A 130 27.62 2.01 -7.92
CA ASP A 130 28.86 2.79 -8.07
C ASP A 130 29.65 2.43 -9.35
N GLY A 131 29.20 1.40 -10.06
CA GLY A 131 29.86 0.87 -11.25
C GLY A 131 30.92 -0.19 -10.97
N GLU A 132 31.13 -0.56 -9.70
CA GLU A 132 32.16 -1.49 -9.26
C GLU A 132 31.57 -2.67 -8.47
N ARG A 133 30.67 -2.40 -7.54
CA ARG A 133 30.07 -3.41 -6.66
C ARG A 133 28.92 -4.14 -7.32
N THR A 134 28.82 -5.42 -6.98
CA THR A 134 27.67 -6.27 -7.33
C THR A 134 26.42 -5.88 -6.54
N LEU A 135 25.27 -6.35 -7.00
CA LEU A 135 24.02 -6.16 -6.26
C LEU A 135 24.09 -6.74 -4.83
N GLU A 136 24.74 -7.90 -4.67
CA GLU A 136 24.95 -8.51 -3.36
C GLU A 136 25.76 -7.60 -2.44
N GLU A 137 26.88 -7.10 -2.91
CA GLU A 137 27.76 -6.20 -2.15
C GLU A 137 27.06 -4.90 -1.78
N LEU A 138 26.26 -4.34 -2.70
CA LEU A 138 25.45 -3.13 -2.42
C LEU A 138 24.39 -3.39 -1.36
N ILE A 139 23.70 -4.53 -1.41
CA ILE A 139 22.71 -4.91 -0.38
C ILE A 139 23.39 -5.08 0.98
N LEU A 140 24.56 -5.74 1.04
CA LEU A 140 25.27 -5.98 2.29
C LEU A 140 25.87 -4.71 2.89
N SER A 141 26.20 -3.72 2.06
CA SER A 141 26.79 -2.45 2.51
C SER A 141 25.77 -1.36 2.85
N ASP A 142 24.48 -1.56 2.55
CA ASP A 142 23.41 -0.63 2.91
C ASP A 142 22.82 -1.00 4.26
N ASP A 143 22.86 -0.07 5.23
CA ASP A 143 22.46 -0.31 6.63
C ASP A 143 21.03 -0.83 6.77
N ARG A 144 20.14 -0.49 5.84
CA ARG A 144 18.75 -0.94 5.87
C ARG A 144 18.53 -2.19 5.02
N ALA A 145 19.10 -2.23 3.82
CA ALA A 145 18.93 -3.38 2.94
C ALA A 145 19.51 -4.67 3.54
N VAL A 146 20.61 -4.57 4.28
CA VAL A 146 21.25 -5.71 4.94
C VAL A 146 20.31 -6.43 5.91
N LEU A 147 19.38 -5.71 6.57
CA LEU A 147 18.41 -6.30 7.47
C LEU A 147 17.43 -7.26 6.77
N MET A 148 17.28 -7.08 5.46
CA MET A 148 16.41 -7.89 4.60
C MET A 148 17.21 -8.73 3.59
N ALA A 149 18.54 -8.83 3.73
CA ALA A 149 19.40 -9.47 2.76
C ALA A 149 18.95 -10.90 2.41
N LYS A 150 18.56 -11.71 3.41
CA LYS A 150 18.06 -13.08 3.18
C LYS A 150 16.87 -13.12 2.21
N TYR A 151 15.94 -12.19 2.34
CA TYR A 151 14.78 -12.07 1.46
C TYR A 151 15.20 -11.61 0.06
N TYR A 152 16.07 -10.60 -0.02
CA TYR A 152 16.54 -10.06 -1.30
C TYR A 152 17.40 -11.05 -2.07
N PHE A 153 18.22 -11.84 -1.40
CA PHE A 153 19.03 -12.86 -2.04
C PHE A 153 18.19 -13.96 -2.70
N VAL A 154 17.11 -14.35 -2.07
CA VAL A 154 16.15 -15.29 -2.69
C VAL A 154 15.47 -14.63 -3.89
N LYS A 155 14.95 -13.41 -3.71
CA LYS A 155 14.20 -12.67 -4.74
C LYS A 155 15.04 -12.36 -5.97
N PHE A 156 16.29 -11.98 -5.77
CA PHE A 156 17.20 -11.52 -6.83
C PHE A 156 18.32 -12.51 -7.15
N LYS A 157 18.14 -13.79 -6.83
CA LYS A 157 19.17 -14.84 -7.00
C LYS A 157 19.91 -14.79 -8.34
N LYS A 158 19.20 -14.45 -9.43
CA LYS A 158 19.77 -14.37 -10.79
C LYS A 158 20.54 -13.06 -11.09
N ASN A 159 20.45 -12.09 -10.20
CA ASN A 159 21.01 -10.75 -10.40
C ASN A 159 22.07 -10.38 -9.37
N LEU A 160 22.35 -11.24 -8.38
CA LEU A 160 23.25 -10.90 -7.26
C LEU A 160 24.66 -10.56 -7.72
N ASP A 161 25.19 -11.29 -8.71
CA ASP A 161 26.53 -11.08 -9.26
C ASP A 161 26.59 -9.91 -10.29
N ARG A 162 25.44 -9.29 -10.58
CA ARG A 162 25.41 -8.17 -11.53
C ARG A 162 26.04 -6.93 -10.89
N VAL A 163 27.04 -6.35 -11.53
CA VAL A 163 27.55 -5.03 -11.18
C VAL A 163 26.51 -3.98 -11.59
N ILE A 164 26.09 -3.16 -10.62
CA ILE A 164 25.10 -2.10 -10.86
C ILE A 164 25.83 -0.85 -11.34
N GLY A 165 25.40 -0.31 -12.49
CA GLY A 165 26.07 0.82 -13.13
C GLY A 165 26.13 2.06 -12.21
N LYS A 166 27.13 2.89 -12.39
CA LYS A 166 27.32 4.11 -11.58
C LYS A 166 26.11 5.04 -11.72
N GLY A 167 25.46 5.32 -10.58
CA GLY A 167 24.25 6.12 -10.50
C GLY A 167 22.96 5.36 -10.87
N GLU A 168 23.05 4.11 -11.33
CA GLU A 168 21.90 3.25 -11.56
C GLU A 168 21.21 2.94 -10.23
N ARG A 169 19.91 3.20 -10.16
CA ARG A 169 19.11 2.87 -8.99
C ARG A 169 18.43 1.51 -9.18
N PHE A 170 18.78 0.54 -8.36
CA PHE A 170 18.18 -0.79 -8.35
C PHE A 170 17.13 -0.88 -7.23
N THR A 171 15.85 -1.02 -7.60
CA THR A 171 14.74 -1.11 -6.65
C THR A 171 14.63 -2.52 -6.06
N LEU A 172 14.81 -2.62 -4.75
CA LEU A 172 14.70 -3.87 -4.00
C LEU A 172 13.23 -4.20 -3.67
N VAL A 173 12.45 -3.18 -3.29
CA VAL A 173 11.02 -3.29 -2.96
C VAL A 173 10.26 -2.14 -3.58
N ALA A 174 9.24 -2.44 -4.37
CA ALA A 174 8.34 -1.46 -5.00
C ALA A 174 6.99 -1.32 -4.26
N ILE A 175 6.66 -2.25 -3.36
CA ILE A 175 5.40 -2.25 -2.61
C ILE A 175 5.64 -1.59 -1.26
N GLY A 176 4.76 -0.68 -0.85
CA GLY A 176 4.84 0.10 0.39
C GLY A 176 4.62 -0.74 1.66
N THR A 177 5.37 -1.83 1.81
CA THR A 177 5.26 -2.74 2.97
C THR A 177 6.56 -2.73 3.77
N HIS A 178 6.50 -2.25 5.02
CA HIS A 178 7.66 -2.15 5.92
C HIS A 178 8.35 -3.50 6.17
N SER A 179 7.58 -4.57 6.39
CA SER A 179 8.11 -5.92 6.61
C SER A 179 8.87 -6.51 5.43
N ARG A 180 8.78 -5.90 4.24
CA ARG A 180 9.57 -6.25 3.04
C ARG A 180 10.70 -5.28 2.77
N GLY A 181 10.87 -4.26 3.62
CA GLY A 181 11.97 -3.31 3.57
C GLY A 181 11.61 -1.93 3.04
N ALA A 182 10.36 -1.64 2.69
CA ALA A 182 9.95 -0.28 2.34
C ALA A 182 10.31 0.70 3.47
N ILE A 183 10.69 1.92 3.09
CA ILE A 183 11.08 2.97 4.03
C ILE A 183 9.84 3.75 4.40
N PHE A 184 9.59 3.87 5.69
CA PHE A 184 8.50 4.66 6.24
C PHE A 184 9.08 5.92 6.87
N THR A 185 8.43 7.07 6.63
CA THR A 185 8.86 8.38 7.14
C THR A 185 7.70 9.14 7.78
N ASP A 186 8.01 9.98 8.74
CA ASP A 186 7.05 10.89 9.36
C ASP A 186 6.85 12.13 8.47
N GLU A 187 5.70 12.19 7.81
CA GLU A 187 5.34 13.28 6.89
C GLU A 187 4.23 14.18 7.46
N ARG A 188 4.02 14.17 8.79
CA ARG A 188 2.95 14.96 9.43
C ARG A 188 3.06 16.46 9.16
N HIS A 189 4.25 16.94 8.80
CA HIS A 189 4.47 18.33 8.41
C HIS A 189 3.78 18.73 7.09
N LEU A 190 3.32 17.75 6.29
CA LEU A 190 2.57 17.98 5.05
C LEU A 190 1.06 18.09 5.27
N VAL A 191 0.56 17.79 6.47
CA VAL A 191 -0.89 17.84 6.77
C VAL A 191 -1.38 19.30 6.71
N THR A 192 -2.47 19.50 5.96
CA THR A 192 -3.16 20.79 5.80
C THR A 192 -4.60 20.67 6.25
N ASP A 193 -5.27 21.80 6.41
CA ASP A 193 -6.70 21.83 6.77
C ASP A 193 -7.55 21.24 5.65
N GLU A 194 -7.23 21.51 4.38
CA GLU A 194 -7.92 20.96 3.22
C GLU A 194 -7.81 19.43 3.16
N MET A 195 -6.63 18.90 3.49
CA MET A 195 -6.44 17.46 3.61
C MET A 195 -7.28 16.87 4.75
N CYS A 196 -7.31 17.55 5.91
CA CYS A 196 -8.13 17.10 7.04
C CYS A 196 -9.61 17.07 6.69
N ASP A 197 -10.13 18.12 6.05
CA ASP A 197 -11.55 18.19 5.62
C ASP A 197 -11.88 17.07 4.62
N ALA A 198 -10.98 16.79 3.66
CA ALA A 198 -11.19 15.71 2.69
C ALA A 198 -11.22 14.32 3.33
N PHE A 199 -10.37 14.05 4.32
CA PHE A 199 -10.36 12.78 5.05
C PHE A 199 -11.49 12.67 6.07
N ASP A 200 -12.00 13.78 6.59
CA ASP A 200 -13.19 13.79 7.42
C ASP A 200 -14.43 13.41 6.60
N GLU A 201 -14.60 14.04 5.44
CA GLU A 201 -15.63 13.66 4.46
C GLU A 201 -15.52 12.18 4.06
N LEU A 202 -14.30 11.66 3.84
CA LEU A 202 -14.05 10.26 3.55
C LEU A 202 -14.50 9.34 4.69
N GLY A 203 -14.22 9.72 5.94
CA GLY A 203 -14.59 8.95 7.15
C GLY A 203 -16.09 8.78 7.29
N GLU A 204 -16.88 9.80 6.93
CA GLU A 204 -18.35 9.75 6.98
C GLU A 204 -18.95 8.73 6.00
N ARG A 205 -18.24 8.43 4.90
CA ARG A 205 -18.65 7.45 3.89
C ARG A 205 -18.43 6.00 4.30
N PHE A 206 -17.78 5.81 5.45
CA PHE A 206 -17.49 4.50 6.01
C PHE A 206 -18.28 4.31 7.31
N PRO A 207 -19.55 3.86 7.26
CA PRO A 207 -20.38 3.78 8.45
C PRO A 207 -19.74 2.95 9.57
N GLY A 208 -19.57 3.58 10.73
CA GLY A 208 -18.97 2.96 11.91
C GLY A 208 -17.46 2.89 11.92
N PHE A 209 -16.78 3.52 10.95
CA PHE A 209 -15.34 3.73 10.98
C PHE A 209 -15.05 5.05 11.71
N ASN A 210 -14.35 4.98 12.83
CA ASN A 210 -13.97 6.16 13.62
C ASN A 210 -12.47 6.20 13.93
N PHE A 211 -11.73 5.17 13.53
CA PHE A 211 -10.32 5.05 13.86
C PHE A 211 -9.64 4.05 12.94
N GLY A 212 -8.49 4.42 12.40
CA GLY A 212 -7.64 3.52 11.62
C GLY A 212 -6.82 4.24 10.54
N ARG A 213 -6.24 3.46 9.62
CA ARG A 213 -5.33 3.96 8.61
C ARG A 213 -5.83 3.66 7.20
N TYR A 214 -5.95 4.71 6.41
CA TYR A 214 -6.09 4.62 4.96
C TYR A 214 -4.71 4.48 4.31
N ASP A 215 -4.50 3.46 3.50
CA ASP A 215 -3.36 3.36 2.61
C ASP A 215 -3.76 3.93 1.26
N VAL A 216 -3.09 5.00 0.83
CA VAL A 216 -3.51 5.80 -0.33
C VAL A 216 -2.37 6.03 -1.32
N ARG A 217 -2.72 6.28 -2.59
CA ARG A 217 -1.81 6.81 -3.59
C ARG A 217 -2.31 8.11 -4.18
N VAL A 218 -1.37 8.98 -4.52
CA VAL A 218 -1.62 10.33 -5.02
C VAL A 218 -0.54 10.71 -6.04
N PRO A 219 -0.88 11.51 -7.08
CA PRO A 219 0.09 11.92 -8.10
C PRO A 219 1.24 12.77 -7.56
N SER A 220 0.96 13.68 -6.62
CA SER A 220 1.93 14.63 -6.06
C SER A 220 1.62 14.98 -4.60
N VAL A 221 2.59 15.60 -3.93
CA VAL A 221 2.42 16.14 -2.56
C VAL A 221 1.38 17.27 -2.56
N GLU A 222 1.37 18.10 -3.58
CA GLU A 222 0.42 19.21 -3.73
C GLU A 222 -1.03 18.70 -3.85
N ASP A 223 -1.24 17.59 -4.55
CA ASP A 223 -2.57 16.97 -4.62
C ASP A 223 -2.97 16.35 -3.29
N LEU A 224 -2.03 15.75 -2.55
CA LEU A 224 -2.26 15.24 -1.20
C LEU A 224 -2.69 16.36 -0.25
N GLN A 225 -1.92 17.45 -0.23
CA GLN A 225 -2.19 18.64 0.61
C GLN A 225 -3.54 19.29 0.28
N ALA A 226 -3.91 19.31 -0.99
CA ALA A 226 -5.20 19.83 -1.44
C ALA A 226 -6.37 18.83 -1.28
N GLY A 227 -6.15 17.67 -0.70
CA GLY A 227 -7.17 16.63 -0.46
C GLY A 227 -7.80 16.09 -1.74
N ARG A 228 -7.10 16.08 -2.88
CA ARG A 228 -7.65 15.71 -4.19
C ARG A 228 -6.80 14.68 -4.93
N ASN A 229 -7.39 14.06 -5.96
CA ASN A 229 -6.75 13.04 -6.80
C ASN A 229 -6.21 11.84 -6.01
N ILE A 230 -6.75 11.61 -4.82
CA ILE A 230 -6.34 10.54 -3.90
C ILE A 230 -7.09 9.26 -4.25
N ARG A 231 -6.37 8.14 -4.28
CA ARG A 231 -6.92 6.79 -4.43
C ARG A 231 -6.65 5.97 -3.18
N VAL A 232 -7.72 5.53 -2.52
CA VAL A 232 -7.64 4.60 -1.38
C VAL A 232 -7.39 3.20 -1.92
N LEU A 233 -6.32 2.57 -1.47
CA LEU A 233 -5.92 1.21 -1.82
C LEU A 233 -6.44 0.18 -0.83
N GLU A 234 -6.44 0.56 0.45
CA GLU A 234 -6.78 -0.30 1.58
C GLU A 234 -7.20 0.55 2.77
N LEU A 235 -8.09 0.00 3.59
CA LEU A 235 -8.44 0.55 4.89
C LEU A 235 -8.10 -0.46 5.97
N ASN A 236 -7.31 -0.04 6.94
CA ASN A 236 -6.94 -0.80 8.12
C ASN A 236 -7.65 -0.18 9.33
N GLY A 237 -8.55 -0.94 9.97
CA GLY A 237 -9.29 -0.48 11.15
C GLY A 237 -8.41 -0.36 12.40
N VAL A 238 -8.88 -0.89 13.53
CA VAL A 238 -8.19 -0.76 14.84
C VAL A 238 -6.78 -1.38 14.88
N MET A 239 -6.44 -2.25 13.95
CA MET A 239 -5.08 -2.79 13.80
C MET A 239 -4.20 -1.93 12.89
N GLY A 240 -4.73 -0.83 12.39
CA GLY A 240 -4.00 0.13 11.55
C GLY A 240 -3.26 1.16 12.39
N GLU A 241 -2.09 0.79 12.91
CA GLU A 241 -1.26 1.69 13.71
C GLU A 241 -0.76 2.91 12.92
N PRO A 242 -0.39 4.02 13.61
CA PRO A 242 0.24 5.19 13.00
C PRO A 242 1.65 4.85 12.49
N ALA A 243 1.74 4.47 11.22
CA ALA A 243 2.92 3.81 10.64
C ALA A 243 4.21 4.68 10.60
N HIS A 244 4.12 5.99 10.80
CA HIS A 244 5.29 6.89 10.89
C HIS A 244 6.26 6.50 12.02
N ILE A 245 5.77 5.81 13.06
CA ILE A 245 6.61 5.33 14.17
C ILE A 245 7.72 4.36 13.71
N TYR A 246 7.58 3.77 12.53
CA TYR A 246 8.57 2.88 11.93
C TYR A 246 9.66 3.62 11.14
N GLN A 247 9.67 4.96 11.17
CA GLN A 247 10.75 5.74 10.56
C GLN A 247 12.10 5.34 11.15
N PRO A 248 13.14 5.11 10.33
CA PRO A 248 14.49 4.85 10.82
C PRO A 248 14.96 5.97 11.78
N GLY A 249 15.42 5.57 12.96
CA GLY A 249 15.86 6.52 14.01
C GLY A 249 14.74 7.20 14.79
N TYR A 250 13.47 6.84 14.58
CA TYR A 250 12.37 7.41 15.37
C TYR A 250 12.51 7.02 16.85
N PRO A 251 12.47 7.99 17.80
CA PRO A 251 12.66 7.69 19.22
C PRO A 251 11.57 6.76 19.75
N TRP A 252 11.95 5.63 20.34
CA TRP A 252 11.00 4.63 20.81
C TRP A 252 9.98 5.18 21.81
N ARG A 253 10.40 6.11 22.71
CA ARG A 253 9.48 6.75 23.69
C ARG A 253 8.42 7.59 22.98
N LYS A 254 8.80 8.29 21.93
CA LYS A 254 7.85 9.07 21.13
C LYS A 254 6.91 8.14 20.35
N GLY A 255 7.43 7.05 19.79
CA GLY A 255 6.60 6.03 19.13
C GLY A 255 5.56 5.43 20.08
N MET A 256 5.91 5.17 21.33
CA MET A 256 4.96 4.68 22.35
C MET A 256 3.92 5.73 22.76
N SER A 257 4.24 7.02 22.65
CA SER A 257 3.30 8.11 22.91
C SER A 257 2.36 8.38 21.74
N ASP A 258 2.78 8.03 20.54
CA ASP A 258 2.02 8.27 19.30
C ASP A 258 1.07 7.08 18.98
N LEU A 259 1.19 5.96 19.71
CA LEU A 259 0.26 4.82 19.69
C LEU A 259 -0.95 5.06 20.60
#